data_80eb03b393f553f2f55cf0fd75c4e95a
#
_entry.id   80eb03b393f553f2f55cf0fd75c4e95a
#
_cell.length_a   1.000
_cell.length_b   1.000
_cell.length_c   1.000
_cell.angle_alpha   90.00
_cell.angle_beta   90.00
_cell.angle_gamma   90.00
#
_symmetry.space_group_name_H-M   'P 1'
#
loop_
_entity.id
_entity.type
_entity.pdbx_description
1 polymer ?
#
loop_
_entity_poly.entity_id
_entity_poly.type
_entity_poly.pdbx_seq_one_letter_code
_entity_poly.pdbx_strand_id
1 'polypeptide(L)'
;MSNRPRGIALALALGAAGTSPAAQAPVAPRAAGAGIAIGRLAWADREIERAELPAKSSWRRLAAGDALRTGDTFRTGELATARLDLGWMTVTLGASTMLTVPASSVLSTVLEQGRAELAGPGRDIVKIRVGDGEVRGGGRLVLRRSVGRTSAAALEGAFRVRAAGRTVEIRAGQGTVVADGRPPEAPAPLPPSPGDLVPGRDPAYVRLGRPVELRWRATAPAHRVELLDLERDEVLLARETGGPPLRIEIPWPGTFRWRVSASDARGLESRPSATGLVCSVER
;
A
#
# COMPACT_ATOMS: atom_id res chain seq x y z
N MET A 1 -92.08 -8.99 -40.57
CA MET A 1 -92.30 -10.42 -40.80
C MET A 1 -91.02 -11.15 -40.60
N SER A 2 -90.87 -11.79 -39.41
CA SER A 2 -90.75 -13.22 -39.26
C SER A 2 -89.57 -13.84 -40.03
N ASN A 3 -88.50 -14.30 -39.34
CA ASN A 3 -88.46 -15.63 -38.74
C ASN A 3 -87.07 -15.89 -38.08
N ARG A 4 -87.11 -16.37 -36.88
CA ARG A 4 -85.94 -17.06 -36.26
C ARG A 4 -85.92 -18.52 -36.68
N PRO A 5 -84.78 -19.17 -36.72
CA PRO A 5 -84.68 -20.35 -35.83
C PRO A 5 -83.40 -20.43 -34.99
N ARG A 6 -83.57 -21.14 -33.89
CA ARG A 6 -82.66 -21.54 -32.84
C ARG A 6 -81.62 -22.50 -33.38
N GLY A 7 -80.38 -22.23 -33.03
CA GLY A 7 -79.26 -23.16 -33.19
C GLY A 7 -78.55 -23.40 -31.84
N ILE A 8 -78.36 -24.64 -31.52
CA ILE A 8 -77.91 -25.29 -30.29
C ILE A 8 -76.45 -24.93 -30.03
N ALA A 9 -76.20 -24.42 -28.88
CA ALA A 9 -74.82 -24.18 -28.39
C ALA A 9 -74.21 -25.48 -27.79
N LEU A 10 -73.17 -25.98 -28.41
CA LEU A 10 -72.34 -27.06 -27.90
C LEU A 10 -71.17 -26.43 -27.08
N ALA A 11 -71.20 -26.52 -25.77
CA ALA A 11 -70.17 -26.07 -24.92
C ALA A 11 -69.04 -27.10 -24.87
N LEU A 12 -67.89 -26.80 -25.49
CA LEU A 12 -66.63 -27.52 -25.27
C LEU A 12 -65.92 -26.85 -24.10
N ALA A 13 -65.85 -27.54 -22.99
CA ALA A 13 -64.99 -27.18 -21.84
C ALA A 13 -63.55 -27.58 -22.17
N LEU A 14 -62.71 -26.60 -22.56
CA LEU A 14 -61.26 -26.78 -22.57
C LEU A 14 -60.76 -26.54 -21.16
N GLY A 15 -60.26 -27.60 -20.53
CA GLY A 15 -59.52 -27.53 -19.28
C GLY A 15 -58.20 -26.79 -19.45
N ALA A 16 -58.12 -25.60 -18.92
CA ALA A 16 -56.85 -24.88 -18.79
C ALA A 16 -56.02 -25.55 -17.69
N ALA A 17 -55.02 -26.32 -18.07
CA ALA A 17 -53.98 -26.78 -17.17
C ALA A 17 -53.18 -25.53 -16.75
N GLY A 18 -53.46 -25.06 -15.54
CA GLY A 18 -52.69 -23.99 -14.92
C GLY A 18 -51.29 -24.49 -14.60
N THR A 19 -50.33 -24.12 -15.40
CA THR A 19 -48.90 -24.21 -15.02
C THR A 19 -48.65 -23.16 -13.96
N SER A 20 -48.59 -23.57 -12.69
CA SER A 20 -48.06 -22.75 -11.60
C SER A 20 -46.65 -22.29 -11.96
N PRO A 21 -46.34 -20.99 -11.90
CA PRO A 21 -44.98 -20.54 -12.01
C PRO A 21 -44.20 -21.14 -10.82
N ALA A 22 -43.26 -22.00 -11.13
CA ALA A 22 -42.32 -22.49 -10.13
C ALA A 22 -41.73 -21.28 -9.42
N ALA A 23 -42.00 -21.13 -8.13
CA ALA A 23 -41.38 -20.13 -7.30
C ALA A 23 -39.87 -20.32 -7.43
N GLN A 24 -39.18 -19.41 -8.10
CA GLN A 24 -37.74 -19.37 -8.10
C GLN A 24 -37.32 -19.21 -6.65
N ALA A 25 -36.72 -20.25 -6.12
CA ALA A 25 -36.07 -20.17 -4.82
C ALA A 25 -35.15 -18.92 -4.82
N PRO A 26 -35.15 -18.13 -3.72
CA PRO A 26 -34.26 -16.98 -3.64
C PRO A 26 -32.83 -17.50 -3.86
N VAL A 27 -32.18 -17.00 -4.92
CA VAL A 27 -30.76 -17.28 -5.15
C VAL A 27 -30.06 -16.74 -3.91
N ALA A 28 -29.61 -17.68 -3.06
CA ALA A 28 -28.83 -17.33 -1.89
C ALA A 28 -27.72 -16.38 -2.37
N PRO A 29 -27.47 -15.23 -1.67
CA PRO A 29 -26.41 -14.35 -2.06
C PRO A 29 -25.14 -15.20 -2.13
N ARG A 30 -24.60 -15.30 -3.35
CA ARG A 30 -23.33 -15.98 -3.57
C ARG A 30 -22.37 -15.43 -2.53
N ALA A 31 -21.93 -16.27 -1.62
CA ALA A 31 -20.94 -15.90 -0.62
C ALA A 31 -19.85 -15.12 -1.38
N ALA A 32 -19.61 -13.87 -0.98
CA ALA A 32 -18.66 -12.98 -1.63
C ALA A 32 -17.39 -13.80 -1.82
N GLY A 33 -17.03 -14.09 -3.07
CA GLY A 33 -16.09 -15.14 -3.41
C GLY A 33 -14.80 -14.86 -2.66
N ALA A 34 -14.38 -15.79 -1.81
CA ALA A 34 -13.14 -15.66 -1.06
C ALA A 34 -12.03 -15.36 -2.07
N GLY A 35 -11.50 -14.13 -2.06
CA GLY A 35 -10.47 -13.70 -3.00
C GLY A 35 -9.29 -14.68 -2.99
N ILE A 36 -8.55 -14.77 -4.08
CA ILE A 36 -7.38 -15.63 -4.19
C ILE A 36 -6.33 -15.15 -3.19
N ALA A 37 -5.77 -16.07 -2.39
CA ALA A 37 -4.65 -15.75 -1.50
C ALA A 37 -3.44 -15.33 -2.33
N ILE A 38 -2.86 -14.17 -2.02
CA ILE A 38 -1.77 -13.54 -2.77
C ILE A 38 -0.53 -13.30 -1.93
N GLY A 39 -0.62 -13.49 -0.62
CA GLY A 39 0.49 -13.23 0.29
C GLY A 39 0.05 -13.20 1.74
N ARG A 40 0.85 -12.54 2.56
CA ARG A 40 0.62 -12.42 4.00
C ARG A 40 1.07 -11.06 4.54
N LEU A 41 0.51 -10.65 5.68
CA LEU A 41 1.06 -9.58 6.49
C LEU A 41 2.35 -10.10 7.15
N ALA A 42 3.50 -9.55 6.78
CA ALA A 42 4.78 -9.95 7.37
C ALA A 42 4.91 -9.40 8.81
N TRP A 43 4.66 -8.11 8.98
CA TRP A 43 4.64 -7.44 10.28
C TRP A 43 3.91 -6.08 10.21
N ALA A 44 3.56 -5.55 11.38
CA ALA A 44 3.13 -4.18 11.56
C ALA A 44 3.60 -3.68 12.93
N ASP A 45 4.04 -2.42 13.01
CA ASP A 45 4.46 -1.80 14.29
C ASP A 45 3.26 -1.32 15.12
N ARG A 46 2.10 -1.16 14.48
CA ARG A 46 0.83 -0.73 15.07
C ARG A 46 -0.33 -1.34 14.28
N GLU A 47 -1.51 -0.77 14.47
CA GLU A 47 -2.71 -1.27 13.81
C GLU A 47 -2.69 -1.10 12.30
N ILE A 48 -2.87 -2.20 11.62
CA ILE A 48 -3.27 -2.27 10.23
C ILE A 48 -4.64 -2.93 10.15
N GLU A 49 -5.49 -2.40 9.32
CA GLU A 49 -6.84 -2.91 9.14
C GLU A 49 -7.07 -3.30 7.68
N ARG A 50 -7.96 -4.27 7.50
CA ARG A 50 -8.42 -4.76 6.22
C ARG A 50 -9.92 -4.61 6.07
N ALA A 51 -10.37 -4.23 4.88
CA ALA A 51 -11.75 -4.38 4.43
C ALA A 51 -11.79 -5.14 3.10
N GLU A 52 -12.84 -5.91 2.87
CA GLU A 52 -13.08 -6.62 1.61
C GLU A 52 -13.94 -5.75 0.67
N LEU A 53 -13.57 -5.70 -0.62
CA LEU A 53 -14.39 -5.03 -1.62
C LEU A 53 -15.63 -5.89 -1.98
N PRO A 54 -16.79 -5.26 -2.30
CA PRO A 54 -17.02 -3.82 -2.44
C PRO A 54 -17.37 -3.10 -1.12
N ALA A 55 -17.62 -3.84 -0.04
CA ALA A 55 -18.09 -3.28 1.22
C ALA A 55 -16.91 -2.79 2.08
N LYS A 56 -16.41 -1.59 1.84
CA LYS A 56 -15.43 -0.92 2.72
C LYS A 56 -16.03 -0.53 4.11
N SER A 57 -17.15 -1.13 4.51
CA SER A 57 -17.88 -0.76 5.71
C SER A 57 -17.42 -1.51 6.97
N SER A 58 -16.76 -2.64 6.83
CA SER A 58 -16.29 -3.45 7.96
C SER A 58 -14.78 -3.61 7.95
N TRP A 59 -14.09 -2.73 8.68
CA TRP A 59 -12.66 -2.81 8.88
C TRP A 59 -12.34 -3.82 10.00
N ARG A 60 -11.40 -4.69 9.75
CA ARG A 60 -10.90 -5.68 10.72
C ARG A 60 -9.40 -5.55 10.87
N ARG A 61 -8.91 -5.62 12.09
CA ARG A 61 -7.46 -5.67 12.37
C ARG A 61 -6.86 -6.91 11.74
N LEU A 62 -5.63 -6.76 11.26
CA LEU A 62 -4.78 -7.84 10.79
C LEU A 62 -3.68 -8.10 11.80
N ALA A 63 -3.36 -9.37 11.99
CA ALA A 63 -2.20 -9.84 12.72
C ALA A 63 -1.09 -10.32 11.77
N ALA A 64 0.16 -10.30 12.22
CA ALA A 64 1.26 -10.89 11.47
C ALA A 64 0.98 -12.36 11.15
N GLY A 65 1.22 -12.75 9.90
CA GLY A 65 0.88 -14.07 9.36
C GLY A 65 -0.48 -14.16 8.67
N ASP A 66 -1.39 -13.20 8.88
CA ASP A 66 -2.70 -13.21 8.22
C ASP A 66 -2.56 -13.20 6.69
N ALA A 67 -3.37 -14.05 6.05
CA ALA A 67 -3.41 -14.15 4.60
C ALA A 67 -4.04 -12.91 3.97
N LEU A 68 -3.40 -12.39 2.93
CA LEU A 68 -3.87 -11.30 2.09
C LEU A 68 -4.52 -11.87 0.83
N ARG A 69 -5.59 -11.24 0.36
CA ARG A 69 -6.37 -11.76 -0.76
C ARG A 69 -6.61 -10.68 -1.83
N THR A 70 -6.90 -11.14 -3.05
CA THR A 70 -7.46 -10.24 -4.07
C THR A 70 -8.80 -9.71 -3.60
N GLY A 71 -9.06 -8.41 -3.82
CA GLY A 71 -10.24 -7.71 -3.30
C GLY A 71 -10.03 -7.05 -1.94
N ASP A 72 -8.91 -7.31 -1.28
CA ASP A 72 -8.61 -6.65 0.01
C ASP A 72 -8.17 -5.19 -0.18
N THR A 73 -8.64 -4.35 0.73
CA THR A 73 -8.12 -2.99 0.93
C THR A 73 -7.49 -2.91 2.31
N PHE A 74 -6.29 -2.36 2.39
CA PHE A 74 -5.52 -2.20 3.63
C PHE A 74 -5.41 -0.72 3.98
N ARG A 75 -5.51 -0.40 5.27
CA ARG A 75 -5.19 0.94 5.77
C ARG A 75 -4.30 0.86 7.00
N THR A 76 -3.37 1.80 7.10
CA THR A 76 -2.52 2.02 8.28
C THR A 76 -2.98 3.27 9.01
N GLY A 77 -2.87 3.28 10.34
CA GLY A 77 -3.09 4.45 11.17
C GLY A 77 -2.01 5.53 10.99
N GLU A 78 -2.18 6.68 11.66
CA GLU A 78 -1.30 7.86 11.53
C GLU A 78 0.17 7.61 11.90
N LEU A 79 0.44 6.64 12.75
CA LEU A 79 1.80 6.30 13.18
C LEU A 79 2.17 4.86 12.82
N ALA A 80 1.33 4.16 12.06
CA ALA A 80 1.54 2.76 11.75
C ALA A 80 2.41 2.58 10.51
N THR A 81 3.20 1.53 10.51
CA THR A 81 3.93 1.02 9.35
C THR A 81 3.68 -0.47 9.26
N ALA A 82 3.49 -0.99 8.06
CA ALA A 82 3.25 -2.41 7.86
C ALA A 82 3.98 -2.92 6.61
N ARG A 83 4.39 -4.19 6.63
CA ARG A 83 4.98 -4.89 5.49
C ARG A 83 4.09 -6.02 5.04
N LEU A 84 3.73 -5.97 3.78
CA LEU A 84 2.96 -6.97 3.07
C LEU A 84 3.88 -7.76 2.14
N ASP A 85 3.92 -9.07 2.28
CA ASP A 85 4.60 -9.96 1.33
C ASP A 85 3.55 -10.51 0.37
N LEU A 86 3.58 -10.04 -0.88
CA LEU A 86 2.59 -10.38 -1.91
C LEU A 86 3.10 -11.47 -2.88
N GLY A 87 3.99 -12.34 -2.47
CA GLY A 87 4.52 -13.42 -3.29
C GLY A 87 5.47 -12.97 -4.41
N TRP A 88 5.10 -11.98 -5.19
CA TRP A 88 5.92 -11.42 -6.29
C TRP A 88 6.63 -10.10 -5.92
N MET A 89 6.21 -9.43 -4.88
CA MET A 89 6.82 -8.22 -4.38
C MET A 89 6.53 -8.02 -2.89
N THR A 90 7.37 -7.25 -2.25
CA THR A 90 7.15 -6.73 -0.91
C THR A 90 6.63 -5.30 -0.99
N VAL A 91 5.65 -4.97 -0.17
CA VAL A 91 5.11 -3.61 -0.04
C VAL A 91 5.22 -3.16 1.40
N THR A 92 5.97 -2.08 1.64
CA THR A 92 6.00 -1.43 2.96
C THR A 92 5.11 -0.19 2.93
N LEU A 93 4.03 -0.23 3.69
CA LEU A 93 3.09 0.87 3.86
C LEU A 93 3.58 1.82 4.95
N GLY A 94 3.59 3.11 4.67
CA GLY A 94 3.83 4.14 5.68
C GLY A 94 2.56 4.49 6.47
N ALA A 95 2.65 5.54 7.29
CA ALA A 95 1.53 6.08 8.04
C ALA A 95 0.41 6.59 7.13
N SER A 96 -0.84 6.51 7.59
CA SER A 96 -2.03 7.02 6.90
C SER A 96 -2.13 6.56 5.44
N THR A 97 -1.75 5.33 5.16
CA THR A 97 -1.72 4.76 3.81
C THR A 97 -2.92 3.87 3.56
N MET A 98 -3.48 3.98 2.36
CA MET A 98 -4.54 3.10 1.87
C MET A 98 -4.11 2.45 0.56
N LEU A 99 -4.06 1.11 0.55
CA LEU A 99 -3.69 0.28 -0.59
C LEU A 99 -4.77 -0.77 -0.86
N THR A 100 -5.16 -0.90 -2.12
CA THR A 100 -6.13 -1.91 -2.56
C THR A 100 -5.47 -2.91 -3.50
N VAL A 101 -5.76 -4.20 -3.31
CA VAL A 101 -5.46 -5.25 -4.29
C VAL A 101 -6.74 -5.55 -5.06
N PRO A 102 -6.81 -5.23 -6.37
CA PRO A 102 -8.03 -5.45 -7.15
C PRO A 102 -8.41 -6.94 -7.21
N ALA A 103 -9.71 -7.24 -7.14
CA ALA A 103 -10.21 -8.61 -7.28
C ALA A 103 -9.91 -9.22 -8.67
N SER A 104 -9.75 -8.37 -9.69
CA SER A 104 -9.52 -8.76 -11.08
C SER A 104 -8.06 -9.06 -11.43
N SER A 105 -7.11 -8.83 -10.54
CA SER A 105 -5.68 -9.00 -10.85
C SER A 105 -4.87 -9.38 -9.62
N VAL A 106 -4.14 -10.46 -9.74
CA VAL A 106 -3.18 -10.92 -8.73
C VAL A 106 -1.83 -10.19 -8.78
N LEU A 107 -1.56 -9.44 -9.86
CA LEU A 107 -0.27 -8.79 -10.12
C LEU A 107 -0.34 -7.26 -10.12
N SER A 108 -1.43 -6.67 -9.62
CA SER A 108 -1.55 -5.22 -9.56
C SER A 108 -2.09 -4.76 -8.21
N THR A 109 -1.69 -3.56 -7.81
CA THR A 109 -2.19 -2.89 -6.62
C THR A 109 -2.62 -1.47 -6.97
N VAL A 110 -3.39 -0.84 -6.10
CA VAL A 110 -3.82 0.57 -6.22
C VAL A 110 -3.44 1.29 -4.95
N LEU A 111 -2.56 2.28 -5.04
CA LEU A 111 -2.28 3.19 -3.93
C LEU A 111 -3.30 4.34 -3.99
N GLU A 112 -4.22 4.37 -3.05
CA GLU A 112 -5.27 5.38 -2.98
C GLU A 112 -4.76 6.65 -2.29
N GLN A 113 -3.97 6.49 -1.23
CA GLN A 113 -3.32 7.58 -0.50
C GLN A 113 -2.12 7.09 0.32
N GLY A 114 -1.27 8.00 0.77
CA GLY A 114 -0.16 7.73 1.68
C GLY A 114 1.12 7.35 0.96
N ARG A 115 1.96 6.57 1.62
CA ARG A 115 3.28 6.14 1.17
C ARG A 115 3.36 4.63 1.05
N ALA A 116 3.81 4.14 -0.08
CA ALA A 116 4.14 2.74 -0.29
C ALA A 116 5.56 2.63 -0.86
N GLU A 117 6.37 1.77 -0.27
CA GLU A 117 7.64 1.34 -0.82
C GLU A 117 7.47 -0.08 -1.37
N LEU A 118 7.80 -0.27 -2.63
CA LEU A 118 7.67 -1.53 -3.34
C LEU A 118 9.05 -2.05 -3.66
N ALA A 119 9.28 -3.34 -3.39
CA ALA A 119 10.50 -4.03 -3.77
C ALA A 119 10.13 -5.36 -4.45
N GLY A 120 10.68 -5.59 -5.64
CA GLY A 120 10.42 -6.81 -6.40
C GLY A 120 11.66 -7.28 -7.14
N PRO A 121 11.83 -8.62 -7.29
CA PRO A 121 13.08 -9.23 -7.74
C PRO A 121 13.37 -9.15 -9.26
N GLY A 122 12.55 -8.53 -10.06
CA GLY A 122 12.71 -8.61 -11.51
C GLY A 122 12.33 -7.36 -12.29
N ARG A 123 12.49 -7.42 -13.62
CA ARG A 123 12.01 -6.39 -14.54
C ARG A 123 10.51 -6.57 -14.77
N ASP A 124 9.75 -5.48 -14.79
CA ASP A 124 8.32 -5.41 -15.14
C ASP A 124 7.35 -6.20 -14.22
N ILE A 125 7.76 -6.59 -13.01
CA ILE A 125 6.92 -7.32 -12.05
C ILE A 125 5.99 -6.40 -11.27
N VAL A 126 6.42 -5.16 -11.03
CA VAL A 126 5.61 -4.19 -10.28
C VAL A 126 4.65 -3.49 -11.24
N LYS A 127 3.35 -3.66 -10.98
CA LYS A 127 2.29 -2.88 -11.63
C LYS A 127 1.42 -2.26 -10.55
N ILE A 128 1.44 -0.94 -10.46
CA ILE A 128 0.65 -0.21 -9.47
C ILE A 128 -0.06 0.97 -10.12
N ARG A 129 -1.34 1.12 -9.81
CA ARG A 129 -2.10 2.31 -10.15
C ARG A 129 -2.05 3.31 -9.00
N VAL A 130 -1.88 4.57 -9.33
CA VAL A 130 -1.83 5.66 -8.36
C VAL A 130 -2.55 6.87 -8.94
N GLY A 131 -3.70 7.24 -8.36
CA GLY A 131 -4.57 8.23 -8.98
C GLY A 131 -4.94 7.80 -10.41
N ASP A 132 -4.77 8.71 -11.36
CA ASP A 132 -5.03 8.47 -12.80
C ASP A 132 -3.84 7.82 -13.52
N GLY A 133 -2.75 7.59 -12.80
CA GLY A 133 -1.50 7.07 -13.35
C GLY A 133 -1.30 5.58 -13.12
N GLU A 134 -0.37 5.03 -13.89
CA GLU A 134 0.13 3.66 -13.74
C GLU A 134 1.66 3.69 -13.71
N VAL A 135 2.24 2.92 -12.80
CA VAL A 135 3.68 2.70 -12.71
C VAL A 135 3.96 1.23 -12.97
N ARG A 136 4.93 0.95 -13.85
CA ARG A 136 5.42 -0.41 -14.15
C ARG A 136 6.93 -0.44 -14.14
N GLY A 137 7.49 -1.53 -13.66
CA GLY A 137 8.94 -1.74 -13.68
C GLY A 137 9.38 -2.77 -12.67
N GLY A 138 10.67 -2.75 -12.34
CA GLY A 138 11.26 -3.65 -11.35
C GLY A 138 12.43 -3.02 -10.62
N GLY A 139 12.63 -3.47 -9.38
CA GLY A 139 13.59 -2.91 -8.45
C GLY A 139 12.91 -2.39 -7.18
N ARG A 140 13.36 -1.26 -6.68
CA ARG A 140 12.86 -0.62 -5.45
C ARG A 140 12.33 0.78 -5.75
N LEU A 141 11.05 0.99 -5.47
CA LEU A 141 10.31 2.21 -5.78
C LEU A 141 9.60 2.74 -4.53
N VAL A 142 9.69 4.03 -4.29
CA VAL A 142 8.83 4.73 -3.32
C VAL A 142 7.78 5.52 -4.08
N LEU A 143 6.53 5.30 -3.70
CA LEU A 143 5.38 6.08 -4.16
C LEU A 143 4.79 6.83 -2.98
N ARG A 144 4.45 8.09 -3.21
CA ARG A 144 3.72 8.91 -2.24
C ARG A 144 2.54 9.56 -2.93
N ARG A 145 1.35 9.26 -2.44
CA ARG A 145 0.10 9.82 -2.94
C ARG A 145 -0.49 10.78 -1.91
N SER A 146 -0.63 12.02 -2.27
CA SER A 146 -1.33 13.06 -1.53
C SER A 146 -2.46 13.64 -2.38
N VAL A 147 -3.28 14.50 -1.80
CA VAL A 147 -4.35 15.18 -2.53
C VAL A 147 -3.79 15.92 -3.74
N GLY A 148 -4.32 15.62 -4.93
CA GLY A 148 -3.96 16.26 -6.20
C GLY A 148 -2.61 15.85 -6.79
N ARG A 149 -1.80 14.98 -6.14
CA ARG A 149 -0.45 14.72 -6.60
C ARG A 149 0.08 13.35 -6.18
N THR A 150 0.86 12.75 -7.09
CA THR A 150 1.65 11.54 -6.85
C THR A 150 3.13 11.83 -7.11
N SER A 151 4.02 11.42 -6.22
CA SER A 151 5.46 11.35 -6.49
C SER A 151 5.92 9.89 -6.60
N ALA A 152 6.85 9.63 -7.51
CA ALA A 152 7.47 8.33 -7.72
C ALA A 152 8.99 8.49 -7.71
N ALA A 153 9.68 7.76 -6.84
CA ALA A 153 11.12 7.81 -6.65
C ALA A 153 11.72 6.40 -6.85
N ALA A 154 12.51 6.20 -7.89
CA ALA A 154 13.21 4.96 -8.16
C ALA A 154 14.49 4.90 -7.32
N LEU A 155 14.50 4.08 -6.27
CA LEU A 155 15.69 3.85 -5.46
C LEU A 155 16.64 2.87 -6.14
N GLU A 156 16.09 1.85 -6.81
CA GLU A 156 16.82 0.83 -7.56
C GLU A 156 16.02 0.46 -8.82
N GLY A 157 16.71 0.00 -9.88
CA GLY A 157 16.06 -0.44 -11.11
C GLY A 157 15.55 0.68 -12.00
N ALA A 158 14.52 0.40 -12.78
CA ALA A 158 13.89 1.34 -13.70
C ALA A 158 12.36 1.14 -13.75
N PHE A 159 11.65 2.25 -13.86
CA PHE A 159 10.19 2.25 -13.87
C PHE A 159 9.65 3.19 -14.94
N ARG A 160 8.54 2.79 -15.56
CA ARG A 160 7.76 3.62 -16.48
C ARG A 160 6.55 4.15 -15.75
N VAL A 161 6.41 5.47 -15.74
CA VAL A 161 5.29 6.19 -15.14
C VAL A 161 4.43 6.75 -16.26
N ARG A 162 3.18 6.33 -16.33
CA ARG A 162 2.22 6.75 -17.38
C ARG A 162 1.05 7.48 -16.76
N ALA A 163 0.72 8.67 -17.26
CA ALA A 163 -0.49 9.41 -16.90
C ALA A 163 -0.87 10.35 -18.06
N ALA A 164 -2.15 10.67 -18.24
CA ALA A 164 -2.69 11.56 -19.25
C ALA A 164 -2.06 11.32 -20.65
N GLY A 165 -1.97 10.06 -21.07
CA GLY A 165 -1.48 9.65 -22.38
C GLY A 165 0.05 9.72 -22.57
N ARG A 166 0.82 10.26 -21.62
CA ARG A 166 2.29 10.37 -21.69
C ARG A 166 2.96 9.36 -20.74
N THR A 167 4.11 8.87 -21.18
CA THR A 167 4.95 7.96 -20.39
C THR A 167 6.34 8.57 -20.22
N VAL A 168 6.88 8.52 -18.99
CA VAL A 168 8.29 8.83 -18.71
C VAL A 168 8.95 7.61 -18.07
N GLU A 169 10.24 7.45 -18.30
CA GLU A 169 11.08 6.45 -17.63
C GLU A 169 11.88 7.12 -16.54
N ILE A 170 11.84 6.57 -15.32
CA ILE A 170 12.70 6.97 -14.21
C ILE A 170 13.63 5.81 -13.87
N ARG A 171 14.90 6.12 -13.64
CA ARG A 171 15.94 5.14 -13.28
C ARG A 171 16.40 5.34 -11.85
N ALA A 172 17.14 4.40 -11.32
CA ALA A 172 17.73 4.48 -9.98
C ALA A 172 18.36 5.86 -9.71
N GLY A 173 17.92 6.52 -8.65
CA GLY A 173 18.33 7.88 -8.29
C GLY A 173 17.52 9.00 -8.97
N GLN A 174 16.46 8.64 -9.70
CA GLN A 174 15.55 9.60 -10.34
C GLN A 174 14.13 9.44 -9.83
N GLY A 175 13.36 10.50 -9.94
CA GLY A 175 11.92 10.49 -9.65
C GLY A 175 11.15 11.40 -10.58
N THR A 176 9.83 11.29 -10.53
CA THR A 176 8.90 12.17 -11.24
C THR A 176 7.69 12.48 -10.36
N VAL A 177 7.00 13.54 -10.70
CA VAL A 177 5.74 13.94 -10.06
C VAL A 177 4.64 13.96 -11.11
N VAL A 178 3.46 13.52 -10.70
CA VAL A 178 2.24 13.51 -11.51
C VAL A 178 1.16 14.27 -10.74
N ALA A 179 0.77 15.45 -11.24
CA ALA A 179 -0.44 16.10 -10.76
C ALA A 179 -1.67 15.44 -11.39
N ASP A 180 -2.79 15.41 -10.69
CA ASP A 180 -4.02 14.76 -11.16
C ASP A 180 -4.47 15.35 -12.50
N GLY A 181 -4.83 14.48 -13.45
CA GLY A 181 -5.20 14.84 -14.80
C GLY A 181 -4.06 15.39 -15.67
N ARG A 182 -2.83 15.41 -15.19
CA ARG A 182 -1.66 15.92 -15.91
C ARG A 182 -0.70 14.79 -16.30
N PRO A 183 0.10 14.99 -17.36
CA PRO A 183 1.17 14.06 -17.68
C PRO A 183 2.27 14.09 -16.60
N PRO A 184 3.09 13.03 -16.48
CA PRO A 184 4.24 13.03 -15.60
C PRO A 184 5.22 14.15 -15.97
N GLU A 185 5.82 14.79 -14.96
CA GLU A 185 6.92 15.72 -15.14
C GLU A 185 8.15 15.01 -15.72
N ALA A 186 9.10 15.76 -16.24
CA ALA A 186 10.39 15.21 -16.64
C ALA A 186 11.10 14.57 -15.43
N PRO A 187 11.82 13.43 -15.62
CA PRO A 187 12.60 12.84 -14.56
C PRO A 187 13.58 13.82 -13.93
N ALA A 188 13.66 13.82 -12.61
CA ALA A 188 14.58 14.68 -11.86
C ALA A 188 15.40 13.84 -10.86
N PRO A 189 16.61 14.27 -10.50
CA PRO A 189 17.40 13.62 -9.45
C PRO A 189 16.64 13.59 -8.13
N LEU A 190 16.80 12.51 -7.35
CA LEU A 190 16.32 12.45 -5.99
C LEU A 190 17.13 13.38 -5.09
N PRO A 191 16.56 13.88 -3.98
CA PRO A 191 17.34 14.63 -3.00
C PRO A 191 18.51 13.78 -2.48
N PRO A 192 19.61 14.41 -2.03
CA PRO A 192 20.73 13.69 -1.45
C PRO A 192 20.31 12.98 -0.17
N SER A 193 20.89 11.79 0.08
CA SER A 193 20.68 11.07 1.33
C SER A 193 21.22 11.87 2.51
N PRO A 194 20.53 11.88 3.65
CA PRO A 194 21.06 12.45 4.88
C PRO A 194 22.38 11.79 5.29
N GLY A 195 23.24 12.54 5.98
CA GLY A 195 24.52 12.08 6.46
C GLY A 195 24.76 12.42 7.94
N ASP A 196 26.00 12.18 8.40
CA ASP A 196 26.44 12.56 9.74
C ASP A 196 25.52 12.04 10.85
N LEU A 197 25.23 10.73 10.80
CA LEU A 197 24.33 10.08 11.76
C LEU A 197 24.95 10.02 13.15
N VAL A 198 24.19 10.41 14.17
CA VAL A 198 24.56 10.27 15.59
C VAL A 198 23.38 9.66 16.35
N PRO A 199 23.49 8.45 16.93
CA PRO A 199 24.67 7.56 16.90
C PRO A 199 25.01 7.10 15.48
N GLY A 200 26.30 6.94 15.19
CA GLY A 200 26.83 6.48 13.93
C GLY A 200 27.03 4.96 13.90
N ARG A 201 28.17 4.52 13.35
CA ARG A 201 28.54 3.09 13.30
C ARG A 201 28.91 2.54 14.67
N ASP A 202 29.45 3.38 15.57
CA ASP A 202 29.68 3.02 16.95
C ASP A 202 28.35 3.07 17.70
N PRO A 203 27.91 1.95 18.32
CA PRO A 203 26.60 1.88 18.93
C PRO A 203 26.48 2.78 20.14
N ALA A 204 25.40 3.54 20.26
CA ALA A 204 25.02 4.17 21.51
C ALA A 204 24.33 3.16 22.42
N TYR A 205 24.78 3.03 23.64
CA TYR A 205 24.16 2.20 24.67
C TYR A 205 23.14 3.01 25.45
N VAL A 206 21.89 2.58 25.44
CA VAL A 206 20.81 3.21 26.18
C VAL A 206 20.13 2.21 27.11
N ARG A 207 19.65 2.68 28.24
CA ARG A 207 18.82 1.85 29.12
C ARG A 207 17.43 1.70 28.56
N LEU A 208 16.85 0.51 28.66
CA LEU A 208 15.48 0.24 28.28
C LEU A 208 14.53 1.25 28.95
N GLY A 209 13.57 1.77 28.19
CA GLY A 209 12.62 2.80 28.64
C GLY A 209 13.20 4.22 28.70
N ARG A 210 14.45 4.43 28.28
CA ARG A 210 15.00 5.76 28.08
C ARG A 210 15.02 6.11 26.60
N PRO A 211 14.56 7.31 26.22
CA PRO A 211 14.62 7.72 24.82
C PRO A 211 16.07 7.91 24.36
N VAL A 212 16.36 7.49 23.15
CA VAL A 212 17.59 7.82 22.44
C VAL A 212 17.32 9.01 21.52
N GLU A 213 18.27 9.93 21.47
CA GLU A 213 18.23 11.07 20.58
C GLU A 213 19.04 10.76 19.31
N LEU A 214 18.33 10.78 18.17
CA LEU A 214 18.91 10.57 16.85
C LEU A 214 19.13 11.92 16.18
N ARG A 215 20.33 12.12 15.63
CA ARG A 215 20.70 13.34 14.89
C ARG A 215 21.29 12.97 13.54
N TRP A 216 21.13 13.84 12.58
CA TRP A 216 21.67 13.70 11.22
C TRP A 216 21.84 15.08 10.59
N ARG A 217 22.62 15.16 9.53
CA ARG A 217 22.64 16.36 8.69
C ARG A 217 21.42 16.34 7.79
N ALA A 218 20.52 17.32 8.00
CA ALA A 218 19.34 17.50 7.17
C ALA A 218 19.72 17.93 5.76
N THR A 219 19.07 17.34 4.75
CA THR A 219 19.30 17.63 3.32
C THR A 219 18.02 18.07 2.58
N ALA A 220 16.87 18.05 3.26
CA ALA A 220 15.57 18.40 2.71
C ALA A 220 14.61 18.83 3.85
N PRO A 221 13.41 19.36 3.52
CA PRO A 221 12.47 19.85 4.55
C PRO A 221 11.76 18.76 5.34
N ALA A 222 11.70 17.54 4.84
CA ALA A 222 11.06 16.41 5.54
C ALA A 222 11.98 15.18 5.54
N HIS A 223 11.89 14.39 6.60
CA HIS A 223 12.71 13.20 6.79
C HIS A 223 11.85 12.05 7.30
N ARG A 224 12.23 10.83 6.91
CA ARG A 224 11.70 9.60 7.45
C ARG A 224 12.81 8.85 8.15
N VAL A 225 12.65 8.64 9.45
CA VAL A 225 13.58 7.87 10.29
C VAL A 225 13.00 6.47 10.48
N GLU A 226 13.80 5.45 10.26
CA GLU A 226 13.44 4.05 10.44
C GLU A 226 14.38 3.41 11.45
N LEU A 227 13.81 2.68 12.40
CA LEU A 227 14.52 1.77 13.30
C LEU A 227 14.28 0.35 12.79
N LEU A 228 15.35 -0.42 12.65
CA LEU A 228 15.32 -1.78 12.10
C LEU A 228 15.89 -2.76 13.12
N ASP A 229 15.30 -3.94 13.17
CA ASP A 229 15.89 -5.10 13.82
C ASP A 229 17.19 -5.47 13.10
N LEU A 230 18.28 -5.68 13.88
CA LEU A 230 19.58 -5.98 13.30
C LEU A 230 19.61 -7.36 12.63
N GLU A 231 18.92 -8.33 13.20
CA GLU A 231 18.94 -9.72 12.74
C GLU A 231 18.00 -9.96 11.57
N ARG A 232 16.82 -9.34 11.61
CA ARG A 232 15.75 -9.59 10.64
C ARG A 232 15.70 -8.58 9.49
N ASP A 233 16.42 -7.45 9.62
CA ASP A 233 16.35 -6.30 8.70
C ASP A 233 14.92 -5.78 8.50
N GLU A 234 14.08 -5.96 9.51
CA GLU A 234 12.69 -5.51 9.52
C GLU A 234 12.57 -4.13 10.13
N VAL A 235 11.76 -3.27 9.51
CA VAL A 235 11.47 -1.95 10.06
C VAL A 235 10.54 -2.11 11.24
N LEU A 236 11.00 -1.83 12.44
CA LEU A 236 10.24 -1.91 13.69
C LEU A 236 9.47 -0.62 13.97
N LEU A 237 10.00 0.49 13.53
CA LEU A 237 9.44 1.81 13.76
C LEU A 237 9.79 2.70 12.58
N ALA A 238 8.84 3.48 12.11
CA ALA A 238 9.11 4.55 11.19
C ALA A 238 8.41 5.84 11.64
N ARG A 239 9.11 6.97 11.55
CA ARG A 239 8.59 8.29 11.91
C ARG A 239 8.94 9.31 10.87
N GLU A 240 7.97 10.14 10.49
CA GLU A 240 8.20 11.31 9.67
C GLU A 240 8.41 12.55 10.55
N THR A 241 9.37 13.38 10.18
CA THR A 241 9.76 14.59 10.93
C THR A 241 10.25 15.68 9.98
N GLY A 242 10.13 16.93 10.39
CA GLY A 242 10.70 18.06 9.65
C GLY A 242 12.22 18.18 9.74
N GLY A 243 12.86 17.51 10.69
CA GLY A 243 14.32 17.57 10.86
C GLY A 243 14.80 16.96 12.17
N PRO A 244 16.16 16.95 12.37
CA PRO A 244 16.77 16.54 13.62
C PRO A 244 16.59 17.61 14.72
N PRO A 245 16.68 17.22 16.01
CA PRO A 245 16.80 15.86 16.50
C PRO A 245 15.45 15.14 16.57
N LEU A 246 15.49 13.79 16.55
CA LEU A 246 14.33 12.96 16.85
C LEU A 246 14.62 12.10 18.08
N ARG A 247 13.69 12.08 19.04
CA ARG A 247 13.77 11.18 20.21
C ARG A 247 12.85 10.01 20.01
N ILE A 248 13.37 8.81 20.16
CA ILE A 248 12.62 7.56 20.07
C ILE A 248 12.88 6.70 21.31
N GLU A 249 11.88 5.92 21.70
CA GLU A 249 12.02 4.87 22.69
C GLU A 249 12.29 3.55 21.99
N ILE A 250 13.25 2.80 22.52
CA ILE A 250 13.55 1.45 22.03
C ILE A 250 12.60 0.47 22.74
N PRO A 251 11.87 -0.37 21.99
CA PRO A 251 10.75 -1.14 22.54
C PRO A 251 11.17 -2.32 23.43
N TRP A 252 12.38 -2.88 23.23
CA TRP A 252 12.93 -4.01 24.00
C TRP A 252 14.46 -4.01 23.99
N PRO A 253 15.12 -4.83 24.83
CA PRO A 253 16.57 -4.98 24.82
C PRO A 253 17.05 -5.58 23.48
N GLY A 254 18.19 -5.10 22.98
CA GLY A 254 18.78 -5.60 21.74
C GLY A 254 19.59 -4.57 20.99
N THR A 255 20.08 -4.98 19.84
CA THR A 255 20.84 -4.11 18.92
C THR A 255 19.98 -3.78 17.71
N PHE A 256 19.90 -2.50 17.42
CA PHE A 256 19.04 -1.97 16.35
C PHE A 256 19.88 -1.14 15.37
N ARG A 257 19.53 -1.23 14.11
CA ARG A 257 19.98 -0.27 13.10
C ARG A 257 18.97 0.84 12.97
N TRP A 258 19.43 2.02 12.64
CA TRP A 258 18.55 3.09 12.22
C TRP A 258 19.08 3.76 10.96
N ARG A 259 18.19 4.31 10.17
CA ARG A 259 18.51 5.03 8.94
C ARG A 259 17.51 6.14 8.73
N VAL A 260 17.86 7.09 7.87
CA VAL A 260 16.99 8.22 7.54
C VAL A 260 17.00 8.49 6.05
N SER A 261 15.83 8.74 5.48
CA SER A 261 15.65 9.27 4.12
C SER A 261 15.12 10.69 4.18
N ALA A 262 15.37 11.47 3.14
CA ALA A 262 14.94 12.86 3.01
C ALA A 262 13.90 12.98 1.90
N SER A 263 12.90 13.85 2.07
CA SER A 263 11.90 14.15 1.06
C SER A 263 11.92 15.64 0.70
N ASP A 264 12.01 15.95 -0.58
CA ASP A 264 11.94 17.32 -1.08
C ASP A 264 10.49 17.88 -1.06
N ALA A 265 10.34 19.15 -1.37
CA ALA A 265 9.03 19.82 -1.40
C ALA A 265 8.05 19.20 -2.44
N ARG A 266 8.57 18.46 -3.42
CA ARG A 266 7.77 17.74 -4.41
C ARG A 266 7.34 16.36 -3.89
N GLY A 267 7.86 15.91 -2.73
CA GLY A 267 7.62 14.60 -2.15
C GLY A 267 8.48 13.49 -2.76
N LEU A 268 9.53 13.82 -3.51
CA LEU A 268 10.53 12.85 -3.97
C LEU A 268 11.41 12.45 -2.79
N GLU A 269 11.53 11.15 -2.55
CA GLU A 269 12.26 10.60 -1.40
C GLU A 269 13.66 10.12 -1.84
N SER A 270 14.68 10.47 -1.05
CA SER A 270 16.06 10.03 -1.26
C SER A 270 16.23 8.54 -1.01
N ARG A 271 17.37 7.99 -1.43
CA ARG A 271 17.86 6.74 -0.84
C ARG A 271 18.05 6.93 0.67
N PRO A 272 17.84 5.88 1.47
CA PRO A 272 18.19 5.93 2.88
C PRO A 272 19.68 6.24 3.07
N SER A 273 20.02 6.87 4.19
CA SER A 273 21.41 7.07 4.65
C SER A 273 22.13 5.74 4.88
N ALA A 274 23.41 5.80 5.14
CA ALA A 274 24.09 4.73 5.86
C ALA A 274 23.39 4.46 7.21
N THR A 275 23.66 3.30 7.82
CA THR A 275 23.02 2.93 9.09
C THR A 275 23.81 3.38 10.28
N GLY A 276 23.13 3.90 11.31
CA GLY A 276 23.64 4.05 12.66
C GLY A 276 23.20 2.87 13.55
N LEU A 277 23.82 2.71 14.71
CA LEU A 277 23.57 1.62 15.65
C LEU A 277 23.13 2.14 17.03
N VAL A 278 22.18 1.44 17.62
CA VAL A 278 21.72 1.66 19.00
C VAL A 278 21.61 0.31 19.70
N CYS A 279 22.18 0.21 20.90
CA CYS A 279 22.03 -0.95 21.77
C CYS A 279 21.19 -0.58 22.99
N SER A 280 20.05 -1.25 23.16
CA SER A 280 19.25 -1.15 24.37
C SER A 280 19.61 -2.28 25.33
N VAL A 281 19.93 -1.92 26.57
CA VAL A 281 20.33 -2.87 27.61
C VAL A 281 19.36 -2.82 28.78
N GLU A 282 19.08 -3.98 29.35
CA GLU A 282 18.41 -4.09 30.64
C GLU A 282 19.34 -3.52 31.73
N ARG A 283 18.77 -3.20 32.89
CA ARG A 283 19.54 -2.69 34.03
C ARG A 283 20.51 -3.73 34.60
#